data_4912f52bb587e1afd35202021ed9c15f
#
_entry.id   4912f52bb587e1afd35202021ed9c15f
#
_cell.length_a   1.000
_cell.length_b   1.000
_cell.length_c   1.000
_cell.angle_alpha   90.00
_cell.angle_beta   90.00
_cell.angle_gamma   90.00
#
_symmetry.space_group_name_H-M   'P 1'
#
loop_
_entity.id
_entity.type
_entity.pdbx_description
1 polymer ?
#
loop_
_entity_poly.entity_id
_entity_poly.type
_entity_poly.pdbx_seq_one_letter_code
_entity_poly.pdbx_strand_id
1 'polypeptide(L)'
;MRILNIAHGEFLMVGAFLTWWVQSSFGLSPLLMVPVSFVLLMALGLAIHFLCFRRLTATSPNLDIFEARGLMVAFGLMFLVQNFVSWQWGGDLRGYDFMTEPVKLGQAQFAGNKLLVFGLALLFSGALIVLMRMTLLGKGVRALMQSPVGAQLVGIDTRRLHPLMFGIGLGLSGVAGCLLSMAYTISPSMGEPYTVTALIVITLGGFGSMGGALAGGLLLGVVEAIGMHYTNPSLKALLSYTVFIAVLLLRPEGLFTRKTRKA
;
A
#
# COMPACT_ATOMS: atom_id res chain seq x y z
N MET A 1 2.31 16.91 -1.97
CA MET A 1 3.58 16.31 -1.49
C MET A 1 3.92 15.16 -2.43
N ARG A 2 5.07 15.20 -3.08
CA ARG A 2 5.60 14.09 -3.89
C ARG A 2 6.55 13.21 -3.06
N ILE A 3 6.15 12.86 -1.82
CA ILE A 3 6.98 12.02 -0.97
C ILE A 3 6.64 10.57 -1.26
N LEU A 4 7.61 9.84 -1.77
CA LEU A 4 7.59 8.38 -1.78
C LEU A 4 7.80 7.90 -0.34
N ASN A 5 6.74 7.44 0.31
CA ASN A 5 6.86 6.90 1.66
C ASN A 5 7.32 5.43 1.59
N ILE A 6 8.63 5.23 1.68
CA ILE A 6 9.25 3.89 1.64
C ILE A 6 8.80 3.02 2.84
N ALA A 7 8.36 3.63 3.94
CA ALA A 7 7.86 2.90 5.10
C ALA A 7 6.45 2.28 4.92
N HIS A 8 5.82 2.41 3.74
CA HIS A 8 4.44 1.91 3.52
C HIS A 8 4.30 0.40 3.78
N GLY A 9 5.27 -0.39 3.35
CA GLY A 9 5.27 -1.84 3.58
C GLY A 9 5.43 -2.22 5.05
N GLU A 10 6.13 -1.41 5.85
CA GLU A 10 6.25 -1.67 7.28
C GLU A 10 4.91 -1.47 8.00
N PHE A 11 4.09 -0.49 7.58
CA PHE A 11 2.75 -0.33 8.12
C PHE A 11 1.79 -1.44 7.65
N LEU A 12 2.00 -1.98 6.45
CA LEU A 12 1.33 -3.20 6.00
C LEU A 12 1.71 -4.37 6.92
N MET A 13 3.00 -4.56 7.22
CA MET A 13 3.48 -5.56 8.16
C MET A 13 2.85 -5.39 9.55
N VAL A 14 2.78 -4.17 10.09
CA VAL A 14 2.09 -3.90 11.37
C VAL A 14 0.64 -4.36 11.32
N GLY A 15 -0.10 -4.05 10.26
CA GLY A 15 -1.48 -4.53 10.08
C GLY A 15 -1.60 -6.06 10.09
N ALA A 16 -0.66 -6.74 9.45
CA ALA A 16 -0.59 -8.20 9.43
C ALA A 16 -0.32 -8.79 10.83
N PHE A 17 0.68 -8.25 11.55
CA PHE A 17 1.03 -8.70 12.90
C PHE A 17 -0.07 -8.40 13.93
N LEU A 18 -0.72 -7.26 13.87
CA LEU A 18 -1.86 -6.94 14.72
C LEU A 18 -3.01 -7.93 14.50
N THR A 19 -3.29 -8.28 13.26
CA THR A 19 -4.35 -9.26 12.92
C THR A 19 -4.00 -10.64 13.47
N TRP A 20 -2.78 -11.10 13.22
CA TRP A 20 -2.29 -12.37 13.75
C TRP A 20 -2.34 -12.39 15.28
N TRP A 21 -1.86 -11.34 15.93
CA TRP A 21 -1.83 -11.27 17.40
C TRP A 21 -3.23 -11.34 18.01
N VAL A 22 -4.19 -10.58 17.47
CA VAL A 22 -5.57 -10.59 17.97
C VAL A 22 -6.23 -11.94 17.73
N GLN A 23 -6.04 -12.53 16.55
CA GLN A 23 -6.58 -13.85 16.26
C GLN A 23 -5.97 -14.94 17.16
N SER A 24 -4.65 -14.93 17.37
CA SER A 24 -3.95 -15.93 18.18
C SER A 24 -4.22 -15.78 19.69
N SER A 25 -4.41 -14.54 20.19
CA SER A 25 -4.60 -14.27 21.63
C SER A 25 -6.05 -14.33 22.05
N PHE A 26 -6.98 -13.89 21.19
CA PHE A 26 -8.40 -13.74 21.54
C PHE A 26 -9.34 -14.64 20.72
N GLY A 27 -8.81 -15.35 19.72
CA GLY A 27 -9.62 -16.19 18.82
C GLY A 27 -10.62 -15.42 17.96
N LEU A 28 -10.46 -14.09 17.83
CA LEU A 28 -11.38 -13.25 17.07
C LEU A 28 -11.18 -13.44 15.58
N SER A 29 -12.28 -13.38 14.83
CA SER A 29 -12.21 -13.49 13.36
C SER A 29 -11.32 -12.39 12.76
N PRO A 30 -10.37 -12.74 11.88
CA PRO A 30 -9.51 -11.77 11.19
C PRO A 30 -10.31 -10.71 10.39
N LEU A 31 -11.53 -11.02 9.96
CA LEU A 31 -12.39 -10.07 9.26
C LEU A 31 -12.77 -8.86 10.12
N LEU A 32 -12.88 -9.03 11.44
CA LEU A 32 -13.12 -7.91 12.35
C LEU A 32 -11.92 -6.96 12.42
N MET A 33 -10.72 -7.47 12.13
CA MET A 33 -9.51 -6.66 12.12
C MET A 33 -9.39 -5.76 10.89
N VAL A 34 -10.17 -6.00 9.84
CA VAL A 34 -10.15 -5.14 8.63
C VAL A 34 -10.50 -3.68 8.96
N PRO A 35 -11.68 -3.36 9.55
CA PRO A 35 -11.97 -1.99 9.95
C PRO A 35 -11.09 -1.50 11.12
N VAL A 36 -10.72 -2.37 12.04
CA VAL A 36 -9.89 -2.00 13.21
C VAL A 36 -8.50 -1.60 12.76
N SER A 37 -7.84 -2.38 11.91
CA SER A 37 -6.52 -2.05 11.38
C SER A 37 -6.54 -0.76 10.53
N PHE A 38 -7.61 -0.53 9.77
CA PHE A 38 -7.79 0.74 9.06
C PHE A 38 -7.78 1.93 10.02
N VAL A 39 -8.60 1.91 11.06
CA VAL A 39 -8.73 3.02 12.02
C VAL A 39 -7.44 3.20 12.82
N LEU A 40 -6.84 2.12 13.32
CA LEU A 40 -5.59 2.18 14.09
C LEU A 40 -4.44 2.73 13.26
N LEU A 41 -4.24 2.19 12.06
CA LEU A 41 -3.13 2.63 11.19
C LEU A 41 -3.38 4.03 10.60
N MET A 42 -4.64 4.41 10.37
CA MET A 42 -4.99 5.79 10.01
C MET A 42 -4.66 6.75 11.15
N ALA A 43 -5.02 6.43 12.40
CA ALA A 43 -4.70 7.24 13.57
C ALA A 43 -3.17 7.36 13.76
N LEU A 44 -2.45 6.25 13.61
CA LEU A 44 -0.98 6.23 13.66
C LEU A 44 -0.39 7.09 12.55
N GLY A 45 -0.94 7.03 11.34
CA GLY A 45 -0.55 7.87 10.21
C GLY A 45 -0.74 9.36 10.48
N LEU A 46 -1.89 9.73 11.04
CA LEU A 46 -2.12 11.12 11.47
C LEU A 46 -1.10 11.55 12.52
N ALA A 47 -0.83 10.71 13.53
CA ALA A 47 0.17 11.01 14.57
C ALA A 47 1.57 11.22 13.96
N ILE A 48 2.03 10.32 13.08
CA ILE A 48 3.31 10.43 12.40
C ILE A 48 3.37 11.71 11.55
N HIS A 49 2.29 12.02 10.83
CA HIS A 49 2.24 13.25 10.05
C HIS A 49 2.42 14.48 10.93
N PHE A 50 1.72 14.57 12.05
CA PHE A 50 1.83 15.73 12.96
C PHE A 50 3.17 15.80 13.66
N LEU A 51 3.75 14.68 14.08
CA LEU A 51 5.02 14.63 14.80
C LEU A 51 6.22 14.89 13.88
N CYS A 52 6.24 14.26 12.70
CA CYS A 52 7.40 14.29 11.82
C CYS A 52 7.21 15.25 10.63
N PHE A 53 6.20 15.01 9.79
CA PHE A 53 6.07 15.69 8.50
C PHE A 53 5.63 17.16 8.60
N ARG A 54 4.81 17.52 9.60
CA ARG A 54 4.41 18.91 9.82
C ARG A 54 5.60 19.79 10.16
N ARG A 55 6.50 19.31 11.02
CA ARG A 55 7.75 20.06 11.38
C ARG A 55 8.66 20.15 10.16
N LEU A 56 8.78 19.07 9.42
CA LEU A 56 9.60 19.01 8.22
C LEU A 56 9.15 20.04 7.17
N THR A 57 7.84 20.15 6.94
CA THR A 57 7.27 21.13 6.01
C THR A 57 7.57 22.57 6.45
N ALA A 58 7.53 22.84 7.76
CA ALA A 58 7.78 24.18 8.30
C ALA A 58 9.27 24.59 8.24
N THR A 59 10.20 23.63 8.25
CA THR A 59 11.65 23.88 8.33
C THR A 59 12.39 23.71 7.01
N SER A 60 11.70 23.27 5.95
CA SER A 60 12.32 23.03 4.65
C SER A 60 12.16 24.24 3.74
N PRO A 61 13.27 24.88 3.29
CA PRO A 61 13.22 26.09 2.46
C PRO A 61 12.74 25.80 1.02
N ASN A 62 13.04 24.62 0.49
CA ASN A 62 12.73 24.20 -0.89
C ASN A 62 12.12 22.82 -0.93
N LEU A 63 11.41 22.52 -2.04
CA LEU A 63 10.74 21.23 -2.27
C LEU A 63 11.74 20.07 -2.30
N ASP A 64 12.89 20.23 -2.94
CA ASP A 64 13.93 19.21 -3.05
C ASP A 64 14.52 18.81 -1.69
N ILE A 65 14.76 19.81 -0.83
CA ILE A 65 15.24 19.59 0.54
C ILE A 65 14.15 18.89 1.37
N PHE A 66 12.90 19.26 1.16
CA PHE A 66 11.77 18.62 1.81
C PHE A 66 11.64 17.14 1.40
N GLU A 67 11.76 16.84 0.10
CA GLU A 67 11.70 15.47 -0.41
C GLU A 67 12.87 14.64 0.14
N ALA A 68 14.10 15.16 0.12
CA ALA A 68 15.28 14.47 0.65
C ALA A 68 15.16 14.18 2.16
N ARG A 69 14.75 15.17 2.95
CA ARG A 69 14.52 14.99 4.40
C ARG A 69 13.36 14.05 4.69
N GLY A 70 12.28 14.12 3.88
CA GLY A 70 11.14 13.22 3.95
C GLY A 70 11.52 11.77 3.73
N LEU A 71 12.43 11.53 2.77
CA LEU A 71 12.97 10.22 2.49
C LEU A 71 13.79 9.67 3.67
N MET A 72 14.63 10.51 4.29
CA MET A 72 15.39 10.12 5.50
C MET A 72 14.48 9.78 6.67
N VAL A 73 13.40 10.56 6.90
CA VAL A 73 12.41 10.26 7.93
C VAL A 73 11.69 8.94 7.62
N ALA A 74 11.34 8.69 6.36
CA ALA A 74 10.69 7.43 5.96
C ALA A 74 11.61 6.21 6.17
N PHE A 75 12.90 6.32 5.87
CA PHE A 75 13.90 5.29 6.20
C PHE A 75 14.02 5.06 7.70
N GLY A 76 14.13 6.14 8.49
CA GLY A 76 14.16 6.03 9.95
C GLY A 76 12.91 5.34 10.51
N LEU A 77 11.72 5.68 10.01
CA LEU A 77 10.47 5.02 10.37
C LEU A 77 10.46 3.55 9.98
N MET A 78 10.96 3.19 8.79
CA MET A 78 11.07 1.82 8.32
C MET A 78 11.84 0.96 9.34
N PHE A 79 13.08 1.36 9.68
CA PHE A 79 13.89 0.62 10.65
C PHE A 79 13.28 0.60 12.05
N LEU A 80 12.69 1.71 12.49
CA LEU A 80 12.06 1.80 13.80
C LEU A 80 10.89 0.82 13.90
N VAL A 81 10.00 0.80 12.92
CA VAL A 81 8.82 -0.08 12.91
C VAL A 81 9.23 -1.54 12.79
N GLN A 82 10.15 -1.88 11.89
CA GLN A 82 10.65 -3.24 11.71
C GLN A 82 11.28 -3.79 12.99
N ASN A 83 12.17 -3.02 13.64
CA ASN A 83 12.81 -3.45 14.88
C ASN A 83 11.83 -3.51 16.04
N PHE A 84 10.83 -2.61 16.10
CA PHE A 84 9.79 -2.65 17.11
C PHE A 84 8.95 -3.93 16.99
N VAL A 85 8.54 -4.30 15.77
CA VAL A 85 7.80 -5.55 15.54
C VAL A 85 8.64 -6.78 15.89
N SER A 86 9.93 -6.78 15.50
CA SER A 86 10.86 -7.87 15.84
C SER A 86 11.09 -7.98 17.34
N TRP A 87 11.17 -6.88 18.05
CA TRP A 87 11.31 -6.86 19.51
C TRP A 87 10.06 -7.37 20.22
N GLN A 88 8.86 -6.99 19.75
CA GLN A 88 7.60 -7.32 20.40
C GLN A 88 7.16 -8.78 20.14
N TRP A 89 7.35 -9.29 18.93
CA TRP A 89 6.82 -10.60 18.51
C TRP A 89 7.90 -11.61 18.09
N GLY A 90 9.16 -11.23 18.09
CA GLY A 90 10.28 -12.06 17.64
C GLY A 90 10.50 -12.01 16.14
N GLY A 91 11.56 -12.73 15.67
CA GLY A 91 11.94 -12.77 14.25
C GLY A 91 11.32 -13.93 13.46
N ASP A 92 10.53 -14.78 14.10
CA ASP A 92 10.01 -16.01 13.49
C ASP A 92 8.87 -15.74 12.50
N LEU A 93 8.69 -16.69 11.58
CA LEU A 93 7.52 -16.74 10.72
C LEU A 93 6.27 -17.04 11.54
N ARG A 94 5.23 -16.26 11.35
CA ARG A 94 3.93 -16.42 12.00
C ARG A 94 2.85 -16.68 10.96
N GLY A 95 1.82 -17.40 11.37
CA GLY A 95 0.66 -17.68 10.54
C GLY A 95 -0.47 -18.26 11.37
N TYR A 96 -1.63 -18.35 10.77
CA TYR A 96 -2.82 -18.98 11.34
C TYR A 96 -3.70 -19.52 10.21
N ASP A 97 -4.50 -20.52 10.55
CA ASP A 97 -5.43 -21.10 9.58
C ASP A 97 -6.75 -20.33 9.61
N PHE A 98 -7.15 -19.80 8.46
CA PHE A 98 -8.42 -19.11 8.27
C PHE A 98 -9.00 -19.47 6.90
N MET A 99 -10.19 -20.09 6.90
CA MET A 99 -10.92 -20.51 5.68
C MET A 99 -10.03 -21.23 4.65
N THR A 100 -9.20 -22.15 5.11
CA THR A 100 -8.27 -22.92 4.27
C THR A 100 -8.97 -24.00 3.44
N GLU A 101 -10.26 -24.27 3.71
CA GLU A 101 -11.03 -25.28 2.98
C GLU A 101 -11.06 -24.96 1.47
N PRO A 102 -10.81 -25.98 0.62
CA PRO A 102 -10.80 -25.79 -0.82
C PRO A 102 -12.22 -25.58 -1.37
N VAL A 103 -12.43 -24.48 -2.06
CA VAL A 103 -13.65 -24.19 -2.81
C VAL A 103 -13.48 -24.74 -4.22
N LYS A 104 -14.36 -25.66 -4.62
CA LYS A 104 -14.36 -26.25 -5.97
C LYS A 104 -15.14 -25.35 -6.93
N LEU A 105 -14.48 -24.84 -7.94
CA LEU A 105 -15.07 -24.11 -9.06
C LEU A 105 -14.83 -24.91 -10.35
N GLY A 106 -15.78 -25.78 -10.69
CA GLY A 106 -15.63 -26.74 -11.78
C GLY A 106 -14.56 -27.77 -11.47
N GLN A 107 -13.53 -27.88 -12.32
CA GLN A 107 -12.38 -28.79 -12.12
C GLN A 107 -11.24 -28.15 -11.30
N ALA A 108 -11.27 -26.85 -11.08
CA ALA A 108 -10.24 -26.12 -10.32
C ALA A 108 -10.60 -26.04 -8.83
N GLN A 109 -9.58 -26.19 -7.97
CA GLN A 109 -9.70 -26.03 -6.53
C GLN A 109 -8.92 -24.79 -6.10
N PHE A 110 -9.58 -23.88 -5.39
CA PHE A 110 -9.00 -22.67 -4.85
C PHE A 110 -9.10 -22.68 -3.34
N ALA A 111 -8.06 -22.21 -2.64
CA ALA A 111 -8.16 -21.98 -1.20
C ALA A 111 -9.17 -20.85 -0.92
N GLY A 112 -10.15 -21.10 -0.05
CA GLY A 112 -11.24 -20.17 0.25
C GLY A 112 -10.75 -18.80 0.75
N ASN A 113 -9.69 -18.79 1.57
CA ASN A 113 -9.05 -17.56 2.05
C ASN A 113 -8.52 -16.68 0.92
N LYS A 114 -7.90 -17.26 -0.13
CA LYS A 114 -7.37 -16.51 -1.28
C LYS A 114 -8.48 -15.89 -2.12
N LEU A 115 -9.60 -16.59 -2.32
CA LEU A 115 -10.77 -16.04 -3.01
C LEU A 115 -11.40 -14.89 -2.22
N LEU A 116 -11.53 -15.04 -0.91
CA LEU A 116 -12.06 -14.01 -0.04
C LEU A 116 -11.16 -12.77 -0.04
N VAL A 117 -9.85 -12.95 0.12
CA VAL A 117 -8.86 -11.85 0.08
C VAL A 117 -8.90 -11.13 -1.27
N PHE A 118 -8.99 -11.86 -2.37
CA PHE A 118 -9.11 -11.27 -3.71
C PHE A 118 -10.41 -10.45 -3.85
N GLY A 119 -11.55 -10.98 -3.41
CA GLY A 119 -12.82 -10.26 -3.43
C GLY A 119 -12.80 -8.98 -2.59
N LEU A 120 -12.26 -9.05 -1.37
CA LEU A 120 -12.10 -7.90 -0.50
C LEU A 120 -11.12 -6.86 -1.08
N ALA A 121 -10.00 -7.30 -1.65
CA ALA A 121 -9.04 -6.40 -2.30
C ALA A 121 -9.67 -5.63 -3.47
N LEU A 122 -10.48 -6.29 -4.31
CA LEU A 122 -11.23 -5.64 -5.38
C LEU A 122 -12.29 -4.67 -4.83
N LEU A 123 -12.99 -5.05 -3.77
CA LEU A 123 -13.99 -4.21 -3.12
C LEU A 123 -13.36 -2.94 -2.54
N PHE A 124 -12.28 -3.05 -1.78
CA PHE A 124 -11.59 -1.88 -1.21
C PHE A 124 -10.96 -1.00 -2.28
N SER A 125 -10.35 -1.59 -3.31
CA SER A 125 -9.79 -0.83 -4.43
C SER A 125 -10.89 -0.11 -5.22
N GLY A 126 -12.01 -0.79 -5.49
CA GLY A 126 -13.17 -0.20 -6.14
C GLY A 126 -13.79 0.93 -5.33
N ALA A 127 -14.00 0.70 -4.02
CA ALA A 127 -14.51 1.71 -3.10
C ALA A 127 -13.60 2.95 -3.06
N LEU A 128 -12.28 2.75 -3.02
CA LEU A 128 -11.31 3.85 -3.06
C LEU A 128 -11.40 4.64 -4.37
N ILE A 129 -11.50 3.94 -5.51
CA ILE A 129 -11.67 4.60 -6.83
C ILE A 129 -12.95 5.42 -6.87
N VAL A 130 -14.07 4.88 -6.38
CA VAL A 130 -15.37 5.58 -6.32
C VAL A 130 -15.26 6.79 -5.39
N LEU A 131 -14.72 6.61 -4.19
CA LEU A 131 -14.50 7.67 -3.21
C LEU A 131 -13.68 8.81 -3.82
N MET A 132 -12.58 8.50 -4.46
CA MET A 132 -11.72 9.50 -5.08
C MET A 132 -12.34 10.16 -6.33
N ARG A 133 -13.19 9.45 -7.09
CA ARG A 133 -13.84 10.04 -8.27
C ARG A 133 -15.05 10.89 -7.92
N MET A 134 -15.87 10.48 -6.96
CA MET A 134 -17.20 11.03 -6.72
C MET A 134 -17.27 12.03 -5.56
N THR A 135 -16.31 12.00 -4.61
CA THR A 135 -16.37 12.88 -3.44
C THR A 135 -15.61 14.19 -3.60
N LEU A 136 -15.96 15.17 -2.76
CA LEU A 136 -15.26 16.46 -2.67
C LEU A 136 -13.80 16.27 -2.24
N LEU A 137 -13.53 15.30 -1.36
CA LEU A 137 -12.16 14.96 -0.97
C LEU A 137 -11.33 14.54 -2.18
N GLY A 138 -11.86 13.64 -3.01
CA GLY A 138 -11.15 13.21 -4.20
C GLY A 138 -10.97 14.34 -5.24
N LYS A 139 -11.94 15.25 -5.36
CA LYS A 139 -11.78 16.45 -6.21
C LYS A 139 -10.67 17.34 -5.66
N GLY A 140 -10.63 17.56 -4.34
CA GLY A 140 -9.58 18.33 -3.67
C GLY A 140 -8.19 17.74 -3.87
N VAL A 141 -8.04 16.42 -3.73
CA VAL A 141 -6.77 15.71 -3.98
C VAL A 141 -6.30 15.89 -5.42
N ARG A 142 -7.21 15.72 -6.40
CA ARG A 142 -6.85 15.90 -7.81
C ARG A 142 -6.46 17.34 -8.15
N ALA A 143 -7.16 18.35 -7.59
CA ALA A 143 -6.80 19.75 -7.75
C ALA A 143 -5.41 20.04 -7.16
N LEU A 144 -5.13 19.50 -5.96
CA LEU A 144 -3.84 19.65 -5.30
C LEU A 144 -2.69 19.00 -6.10
N MET A 145 -2.95 17.86 -6.75
CA MET A 145 -1.95 17.17 -7.60
C MET A 145 -1.64 17.97 -8.87
N GLN A 146 -2.62 18.70 -9.43
CA GLN A 146 -2.43 19.53 -10.62
C GLN A 146 -1.67 20.81 -10.29
N SER A 147 -2.11 21.57 -9.30
CA SER A 147 -1.47 22.80 -8.84
C SER A 147 -1.76 23.05 -7.36
N PRO A 148 -0.76 22.93 -6.49
CA PRO A 148 -0.92 23.24 -5.06
C PRO A 148 -1.35 24.70 -4.83
N VAL A 149 -0.82 25.63 -5.61
CA VAL A 149 -1.15 27.07 -5.52
C VAL A 149 -2.59 27.31 -6.02
N GLY A 150 -2.94 26.73 -7.16
CA GLY A 150 -4.31 26.83 -7.70
C GLY A 150 -5.36 26.24 -6.76
N ALA A 151 -5.05 25.12 -6.09
CA ALA A 151 -5.93 24.50 -5.11
C ALA A 151 -6.20 25.43 -3.90
N GLN A 152 -5.18 26.12 -3.43
CA GLN A 152 -5.32 27.11 -2.33
C GLN A 152 -6.14 28.32 -2.74
N LEU A 153 -5.95 28.82 -3.96
CA LEU A 153 -6.71 29.96 -4.49
C LEU A 153 -8.22 29.69 -4.58
N VAL A 154 -8.62 28.45 -4.85
CA VAL A 154 -10.03 28.03 -4.86
C VAL A 154 -10.55 27.58 -3.48
N GLY A 155 -9.82 27.85 -2.40
CA GLY A 155 -10.25 27.62 -1.02
C GLY A 155 -10.05 26.21 -0.49
N ILE A 156 -9.24 25.37 -1.15
CA ILE A 156 -8.93 24.02 -0.66
C ILE A 156 -7.90 24.13 0.48
N ASP A 157 -8.29 23.69 1.69
CA ASP A 157 -7.41 23.65 2.87
C ASP A 157 -6.39 22.50 2.74
N THR A 158 -5.22 22.82 2.19
CA THR A 158 -4.12 21.88 2.00
C THR A 158 -3.57 21.37 3.34
N ARG A 159 -3.67 22.19 4.42
CA ARG A 159 -3.17 21.83 5.75
C ARG A 159 -3.96 20.69 6.38
N ARG A 160 -5.24 20.55 6.04
CA ARG A 160 -6.09 19.43 6.49
C ARG A 160 -6.04 18.24 5.54
N LEU A 161 -5.94 18.53 4.24
CA LEU A 161 -6.01 17.48 3.22
C LEU A 161 -4.76 16.57 3.23
N HIS A 162 -3.55 17.13 3.44
CA HIS A 162 -2.31 16.34 3.49
C HIS A 162 -2.28 15.31 4.62
N PRO A 163 -2.53 15.68 5.91
CA PRO A 163 -2.58 14.70 7.00
C PRO A 163 -3.62 13.61 6.76
N LEU A 164 -4.82 14.01 6.31
CA LEU A 164 -5.92 13.08 6.06
C LEU A 164 -5.56 12.04 5.00
N MET A 165 -4.97 12.48 3.88
CA MET A 165 -4.55 11.56 2.82
C MET A 165 -3.41 10.64 3.25
N PHE A 166 -2.47 11.15 4.04
CA PHE A 166 -1.40 10.35 4.62
C PHE A 166 -1.96 9.29 5.58
N GLY A 167 -2.89 9.66 6.46
CA GLY A 167 -3.57 8.74 7.36
C GLY A 167 -4.38 7.68 6.64
N ILE A 168 -5.18 8.06 5.63
CA ILE A 168 -5.95 7.10 4.79
C ILE A 168 -4.99 6.13 4.09
N GLY A 169 -3.86 6.61 3.56
CA GLY A 169 -2.86 5.76 2.92
C GLY A 169 -2.31 4.70 3.87
N LEU A 170 -1.94 5.07 5.10
CA LEU A 170 -1.47 4.11 6.11
C LEU A 170 -2.59 3.20 6.61
N GLY A 171 -3.81 3.69 6.75
CA GLY A 171 -4.97 2.87 7.06
C GLY A 171 -5.21 1.77 6.03
N LEU A 172 -5.12 2.11 4.74
CA LEU A 172 -5.22 1.13 3.64
C LEU A 172 -4.05 0.14 3.62
N SER A 173 -2.83 0.58 3.96
CA SER A 173 -1.70 -0.35 4.14
C SER A 173 -1.99 -1.35 5.26
N GLY A 174 -2.58 -0.92 6.38
CA GLY A 174 -3.01 -1.80 7.45
C GLY A 174 -4.05 -2.83 7.02
N VAL A 175 -5.05 -2.40 6.24
CA VAL A 175 -6.04 -3.33 5.63
C VAL A 175 -5.35 -4.33 4.71
N ALA A 176 -4.44 -3.89 3.84
CA ALA A 176 -3.70 -4.78 2.96
C ALA A 176 -2.89 -5.82 3.75
N GLY A 177 -2.24 -5.42 4.85
CA GLY A 177 -1.54 -6.33 5.75
C GLY A 177 -2.46 -7.34 6.42
N CYS A 178 -3.62 -6.88 6.93
CA CYS A 178 -4.65 -7.74 7.47
C CYS A 178 -5.10 -8.80 6.47
N LEU A 179 -5.39 -8.42 5.22
CA LEU A 179 -5.79 -9.33 4.15
C LEU A 179 -4.67 -10.32 3.79
N LEU A 180 -3.41 -9.85 3.71
CA LEU A 180 -2.27 -10.72 3.40
C LEU A 180 -2.03 -11.77 4.48
N SER A 181 -2.19 -11.42 5.76
CA SER A 181 -2.03 -12.36 6.88
C SER A 181 -3.03 -13.52 6.84
N MET A 182 -4.21 -13.33 6.21
CA MET A 182 -5.20 -14.39 6.04
C MET A 182 -4.79 -15.44 4.98
N ALA A 183 -3.92 -15.08 4.04
CA ALA A 183 -3.56 -15.91 2.90
C ALA A 183 -2.12 -16.42 2.91
N TYR A 184 -1.22 -15.75 3.67
CA TYR A 184 0.21 -16.02 3.69
C TYR A 184 0.78 -15.92 5.10
N THR A 185 1.90 -16.62 5.31
CA THR A 185 2.73 -16.44 6.51
C THR A 185 3.36 -15.05 6.53
N ILE A 186 3.49 -14.48 7.71
CA ILE A 186 4.04 -13.15 7.95
C ILE A 186 5.39 -13.23 8.65
N SER A 187 6.26 -12.26 8.37
CA SER A 187 7.56 -12.10 9.03
C SER A 187 7.84 -10.63 9.30
N PRO A 188 8.69 -10.29 10.26
CA PRO A 188 9.08 -8.90 10.51
C PRO A 188 9.87 -8.26 9.37
N SER A 189 10.37 -9.04 8.43
CA SER A 189 11.08 -8.56 7.24
C SER A 189 10.20 -8.44 5.99
N MET A 190 8.88 -8.72 6.10
CA MET A 190 7.99 -8.69 4.93
C MET A 190 7.71 -7.28 4.40
N GLY A 191 7.91 -6.24 5.20
CA GLY A 191 7.57 -4.86 4.83
C GLY A 191 8.32 -4.38 3.58
N GLU A 192 9.63 -4.58 3.55
CA GLU A 192 10.49 -4.14 2.44
C GLU A 192 10.10 -4.73 1.08
N PRO A 193 9.96 -6.05 0.88
CA PRO A 193 9.52 -6.63 -0.39
C PRO A 193 8.16 -6.11 -0.86
N TYR A 194 7.21 -5.88 0.05
CA TYR A 194 5.90 -5.34 -0.32
C TYR A 194 5.97 -3.86 -0.68
N THR A 195 6.87 -3.07 -0.07
CA THR A 195 7.14 -1.69 -0.49
C THR A 195 7.63 -1.65 -1.93
N VAL A 196 8.61 -2.49 -2.28
CA VAL A 196 9.14 -2.57 -3.64
C VAL A 196 8.05 -3.01 -4.63
N THR A 197 7.27 -4.03 -4.29
CA THR A 197 6.14 -4.47 -5.11
C THR A 197 5.13 -3.34 -5.34
N ALA A 198 4.80 -2.55 -4.31
CA ALA A 198 3.92 -1.40 -4.43
C ALA A 198 4.49 -0.32 -5.37
N LEU A 199 5.81 -0.06 -5.31
CA LEU A 199 6.48 0.87 -6.23
C LEU A 199 6.42 0.36 -7.68
N ILE A 200 6.61 -0.94 -7.90
CA ILE A 200 6.46 -1.57 -9.21
C ILE A 200 5.03 -1.38 -9.73
N VAL A 201 4.03 -1.67 -8.92
CA VAL A 201 2.61 -1.53 -9.28
C VAL A 201 2.24 -0.09 -9.62
N ILE A 202 2.73 0.88 -8.84
CA ILE A 202 2.47 2.31 -9.10
C ILE A 202 3.12 2.76 -10.41
N THR A 203 4.34 2.33 -10.70
CA THR A 203 5.02 2.66 -11.95
C THR A 203 4.39 1.97 -13.15
N LEU A 204 4.00 0.71 -13.03
CA LEU A 204 3.23 -0.01 -14.06
C LEU A 204 1.90 0.69 -14.36
N GLY A 205 1.18 1.06 -13.30
CA GLY A 205 -0.11 1.73 -13.39
C GLY A 205 -0.05 3.17 -13.90
N GLY A 206 1.11 3.81 -13.71
CA GLY A 206 1.34 5.24 -13.93
C GLY A 206 0.97 6.09 -12.72
N PHE A 207 1.86 7.03 -12.38
CA PHE A 207 1.70 7.90 -11.22
C PHE A 207 0.40 8.71 -11.28
N GLY A 208 -0.40 8.63 -10.20
CA GLY A 208 -1.66 9.36 -10.07
C GLY A 208 -2.88 8.67 -10.68
N SER A 209 -2.75 7.49 -11.29
CA SER A 209 -3.86 6.70 -11.83
C SER A 209 -4.22 5.54 -10.91
N MET A 210 -5.29 5.69 -10.11
CA MET A 210 -5.76 4.60 -9.23
C MET A 210 -6.26 3.39 -10.01
N GLY A 211 -6.99 3.61 -11.11
CA GLY A 211 -7.41 2.53 -11.99
C GLY A 211 -6.22 1.85 -12.66
N GLY A 212 -5.19 2.63 -13.00
CA GLY A 212 -3.92 2.11 -13.51
C GLY A 212 -3.19 1.25 -12.46
N ALA A 213 -3.14 1.69 -11.20
CA ALA A 213 -2.53 0.92 -10.12
C ALA A 213 -3.25 -0.42 -9.90
N LEU A 214 -4.59 -0.45 -9.91
CA LEU A 214 -5.35 -1.69 -9.83
C LEU A 214 -5.04 -2.64 -11.01
N ALA A 215 -5.08 -2.11 -12.24
CA ALA A 215 -4.77 -2.90 -13.43
C ALA A 215 -3.30 -3.38 -13.45
N GLY A 216 -2.36 -2.51 -13.02
CA GLY A 216 -0.94 -2.85 -12.88
C GLY A 216 -0.71 -3.95 -11.84
N GLY A 217 -1.39 -3.88 -10.70
CA GLY A 217 -1.32 -4.92 -9.66
C GLY A 217 -1.89 -6.26 -10.12
N LEU A 218 -3.02 -6.26 -10.82
CA LEU A 218 -3.60 -7.47 -11.40
C LEU A 218 -2.68 -8.08 -12.47
N LEU A 219 -2.13 -7.25 -13.35
CA LEU A 219 -1.19 -7.69 -14.38
C LEU A 219 0.06 -8.30 -13.74
N LEU A 220 0.66 -7.62 -12.76
CA LEU A 220 1.84 -8.13 -12.06
C LEU A 220 1.53 -9.47 -11.38
N GLY A 221 0.38 -9.57 -10.68
CA GLY A 221 -0.05 -10.81 -10.03
C GLY A 221 -0.22 -11.97 -10.99
N VAL A 222 -0.79 -11.74 -12.18
CA VAL A 222 -0.92 -12.76 -13.23
C VAL A 222 0.45 -13.19 -13.76
N VAL A 223 1.34 -12.23 -14.03
CA VAL A 223 2.71 -12.54 -14.49
C VAL A 223 3.50 -13.33 -13.44
N GLU A 224 3.40 -12.94 -12.17
CA GLU A 224 4.01 -13.67 -11.06
C GLU A 224 3.46 -15.10 -10.95
N ALA A 225 2.13 -15.27 -11.05
CA ALA A 225 1.50 -16.58 -10.95
C ALA A 225 1.91 -17.50 -12.10
N ILE A 226 1.90 -17.01 -13.34
CA ILE A 226 2.36 -17.76 -14.51
C ILE A 226 3.86 -18.08 -14.40
N GLY A 227 4.65 -17.07 -14.02
CA GLY A 227 6.09 -17.23 -13.89
C GLY A 227 6.46 -18.28 -12.83
N MET A 228 5.81 -18.27 -11.67
CA MET A 228 6.03 -19.28 -10.62
C MET A 228 5.62 -20.69 -11.03
N HIS A 229 4.68 -20.82 -11.98
CA HIS A 229 4.28 -22.13 -12.50
C HIS A 229 5.39 -22.78 -13.36
N TYR A 230 6.11 -21.97 -14.15
CA TYR A 230 7.19 -22.44 -15.02
C TYR A 230 8.59 -22.38 -14.39
N THR A 231 8.73 -21.69 -13.26
CA THR A 231 10.02 -21.50 -12.57
C THR A 231 9.88 -21.86 -11.08
N ASN A 232 10.93 -21.61 -10.29
CA ASN A 232 10.89 -21.79 -8.85
C ASN A 232 10.25 -20.59 -8.13
N PRO A 233 9.51 -20.80 -7.03
CA PRO A 233 8.95 -19.71 -6.22
C PRO A 233 9.98 -18.68 -5.74
N SER A 234 11.25 -19.10 -5.58
CA SER A 234 12.38 -18.22 -5.21
C SER A 234 12.69 -17.14 -6.27
N LEU A 235 12.27 -17.36 -7.52
CA LEU A 235 12.49 -16.41 -8.62
C LEU A 235 11.37 -15.37 -8.76
N LYS A 236 10.39 -15.38 -7.87
CA LYS A 236 9.27 -14.41 -7.89
C LYS A 236 9.75 -12.96 -7.95
N ALA A 237 10.69 -12.58 -7.09
CA ALA A 237 11.24 -11.23 -7.06
C ALA A 237 11.96 -10.86 -8.38
N LEU A 238 12.71 -11.80 -8.95
CA LEU A 238 13.39 -11.60 -10.23
C LEU A 238 12.41 -11.32 -11.37
N LEU A 239 11.28 -12.06 -11.40
CA LEU A 239 10.21 -11.85 -12.39
C LEU A 239 9.60 -10.46 -12.26
N SER A 240 9.24 -10.05 -11.03
CA SER A 240 8.67 -8.74 -10.76
C SER A 240 9.63 -7.61 -11.19
N TYR A 241 10.92 -7.73 -10.87
CA TYR A 241 11.94 -6.74 -11.28
C TYR A 241 12.17 -6.73 -12.78
N THR A 242 12.14 -7.89 -13.45
CA THR A 242 12.28 -7.97 -14.91
C THR A 242 11.12 -7.25 -15.60
N VAL A 243 9.88 -7.49 -15.16
CA VAL A 243 8.70 -6.78 -15.66
C VAL A 243 8.81 -5.28 -15.42
N PHE A 244 9.26 -4.88 -14.24
CA PHE A 244 9.46 -3.47 -13.89
C PHE A 244 10.45 -2.78 -14.84
N ILE A 245 11.64 -3.37 -15.03
CA ILE A 245 12.66 -2.83 -15.92
C ILE A 245 12.14 -2.78 -17.36
N ALA A 246 11.49 -3.85 -17.84
CA ALA A 246 10.94 -3.90 -19.18
C ALA A 246 9.91 -2.77 -19.41
N VAL A 247 9.03 -2.52 -18.45
CA VAL A 247 8.04 -1.45 -18.57
C VAL A 247 8.68 -0.06 -18.49
N LEU A 248 9.66 0.15 -17.61
CA LEU A 248 10.40 1.42 -17.56
C LEU A 248 11.12 1.75 -18.87
N LEU A 249 11.71 0.74 -19.51
CA LEU A 249 12.40 0.91 -20.80
C LEU A 249 11.42 1.18 -21.95
N LEU A 250 10.27 0.50 -21.96
CA LEU A 250 9.31 0.58 -23.07
C LEU A 250 8.31 1.74 -22.88
N ARG A 251 7.89 2.02 -21.64
CA ARG A 251 6.90 3.06 -21.29
C ARG A 251 7.18 3.69 -19.92
N PRO A 252 8.11 4.64 -19.82
CA PRO A 252 8.51 5.25 -18.55
C PRO A 252 7.37 6.02 -17.85
N GLU A 253 6.32 6.41 -18.59
CA GLU A 253 5.13 7.09 -18.03
C GLU A 253 4.10 6.10 -17.39
N GLY A 254 4.34 4.79 -17.51
CA GLY A 254 3.40 3.73 -17.11
C GLY A 254 2.44 3.31 -18.23
N LEU A 255 1.84 2.11 -18.08
CA LEU A 255 1.01 1.50 -19.13
C LEU A 255 -0.34 2.20 -19.30
N PHE A 256 -0.89 2.80 -18.23
CA PHE A 256 -2.26 3.35 -18.17
C PHE A 256 -2.30 4.86 -17.97
N THR A 257 -1.18 5.56 -18.16
CA THR A 257 -1.14 7.02 -18.04
C THR A 257 -1.81 7.67 -19.26
N ARG A 258 -2.81 8.51 -19.03
CA ARG A 258 -3.36 9.38 -20.07
C ARG A 258 -2.30 10.44 -20.42
N LYS A 259 -1.85 10.49 -21.68
CA LYS A 259 -1.04 11.60 -22.19
C LYS A 259 -1.77 12.91 -21.90
N THR A 260 -1.32 13.66 -20.92
CA THR A 260 -1.70 15.07 -20.80
C THR A 260 -1.06 15.77 -21.98
N ARG A 261 -1.92 16.20 -22.92
CA ARG A 261 -1.51 17.03 -24.04
C ARG A 261 -0.88 18.30 -23.44
N LYS A 262 0.43 18.46 -23.60
CA LYS A 262 1.08 19.72 -23.28
C LYS A 262 0.46 20.76 -24.22
N ALA A 263 -0.32 21.67 -23.66
CA ALA A 263 -0.75 22.88 -24.32
C ALA A 263 0.40 23.90 -24.28
#